data_a716849f790e2f253357024b819a4347
#
_entry.id   a716849f790e2f253357024b819a4347
#
_cell.length_a   1.000
_cell.length_b   1.000
_cell.length_c   1.000
_cell.angle_alpha   90.00
_cell.angle_beta   90.00
_cell.angle_gamma   90.00
#
_symmetry.space_group_name_H-M   'P 1'
#
loop_
_entity.id
_entity.type
_entity.pdbx_description
1 polymer ?
#
loop_
_entity_poly.entity_id
_entity_poly.type
_entity_poly.pdbx_seq_one_letter_code
_entity_poly.pdbx_strand_id
1 'polypeptide(L)'
;MTKNVQQKPGMILGPVDYVLVRFPKNRFSGEIAPELVNLERNGIIRIIDLVFVIKDKDGVVVIRKAKDLGGEAGDAFGTFSRATSDWFSIGDIEAIAAELPKNSSYGILVFENTWAVPLKKACLNSGVEMVDQDRIPPEAIRRLEAIRRVELGLISQGDV
;
A
#
# COMPACT_ATOMS: atom_id res chain seq x y z
N MET A 1 2.52 15.72 -2.49
CA MET A 1 2.91 14.35 -2.80
C MET A 1 2.26 13.87 -4.09
N THR A 2 2.59 14.49 -5.22
CA THR A 2 2.07 14.08 -6.52
C THR A 2 3.18 14.18 -7.55
N LYS A 3 3.97 13.12 -7.69
CA LYS A 3 4.69 12.93 -8.94
C LYS A 3 3.70 12.33 -9.93
N ASN A 4 3.43 13.06 -11.00
CA ASN A 4 2.72 12.54 -12.16
C ASN A 4 3.42 11.26 -12.62
N VAL A 5 2.75 10.14 -12.45
CA VAL A 5 3.10 8.95 -13.20
C VAL A 5 2.97 9.32 -14.66
N GLN A 6 4.06 9.30 -15.40
CA GLN A 6 3.99 9.48 -16.84
C GLN A 6 3.16 8.32 -17.41
N GLN A 7 1.88 8.57 -17.59
CA GLN A 7 1.00 7.65 -18.29
C GLN A 7 1.45 7.57 -19.73
N LYS A 8 1.74 6.38 -20.21
CA LYS A 8 1.84 6.16 -21.66
C LYS A 8 0.50 6.57 -22.28
N PRO A 9 0.50 7.34 -23.38
CA PRO A 9 -0.73 7.71 -24.07
C PRO A 9 -1.59 6.47 -24.35
N GLY A 10 -2.86 6.50 -23.94
CA GLY A 10 -3.81 5.39 -24.12
C GLY A 10 -3.85 4.35 -23.00
N MET A 11 -3.05 4.49 -21.93
CA MET A 11 -3.07 3.57 -20.79
C MET A 11 -4.07 4.05 -19.73
N ILE A 12 -5.08 3.24 -19.42
CA ILE A 12 -6.02 3.48 -18.32
C ILE A 12 -5.40 2.91 -17.06
N LEU A 13 -5.14 3.77 -16.07
CA LEU A 13 -4.73 3.35 -14.73
C LEU A 13 -5.94 3.20 -13.81
N GLY A 14 -5.93 2.15 -13.00
CA GLY A 14 -6.77 2.05 -11.82
C GLY A 14 -6.33 3.02 -10.72
N PRO A 15 -7.08 3.11 -9.61
CA PRO A 15 -6.67 3.89 -8.46
C PRO A 15 -5.33 3.39 -7.91
N VAL A 16 -4.48 4.33 -7.50
CA VAL A 16 -3.18 4.02 -6.89
C VAL A 16 -3.26 4.30 -5.40
N ASP A 17 -2.91 3.30 -4.61
CA ASP A 17 -2.85 3.38 -3.16
C ASP A 17 -1.43 3.09 -2.66
N TYR A 18 -1.17 3.44 -1.41
CA TYR A 18 0.02 2.96 -0.70
C TYR A 18 -0.37 2.33 0.63
N VAL A 19 0.46 1.40 1.07
CA VAL A 19 0.37 0.79 2.40
C VAL A 19 1.72 0.93 3.09
N LEU A 20 1.70 1.38 4.33
CA LEU A 20 2.86 1.46 5.21
C LEU A 20 2.74 0.40 6.29
N VAL A 21 3.70 -0.52 6.33
CA VAL A 21 3.77 -1.57 7.35
C VAL A 21 5.05 -1.45 8.16
N ARG A 22 4.98 -1.79 9.44
CA ARG A 22 6.14 -1.79 10.33
C ARG A 22 6.58 -3.22 10.64
N PHE A 23 7.87 -3.47 10.53
CA PHE A 23 8.52 -4.72 10.92
C PHE A 23 9.25 -4.51 12.26
N PRO A 24 8.64 -4.89 13.39
CA PRO A 24 9.28 -4.78 14.67
C PRO A 24 10.54 -5.64 14.74
N LYS A 25 11.60 -5.11 15.38
CA LYS A 25 12.89 -5.82 15.53
C LYS A 25 13.55 -6.23 14.21
N ASN A 26 13.22 -5.53 13.12
CA ASN A 26 13.72 -5.84 11.76
C ASN A 26 13.50 -7.30 11.34
N ARG A 27 12.39 -7.91 11.76
CA ARG A 27 12.01 -9.27 11.39
C ARG A 27 11.08 -9.25 10.17
N PHE A 28 11.49 -9.94 9.12
CA PHE A 28 10.78 -10.02 7.85
C PHE A 28 10.20 -11.42 7.69
N SER A 29 8.92 -11.55 8.00
CA SER A 29 8.19 -12.80 7.79
C SER A 29 8.06 -13.13 6.32
N GLY A 30 8.24 -14.41 5.97
CA GLY A 30 8.06 -14.91 4.62
C GLY A 30 6.60 -15.03 4.15
N GLU A 31 5.62 -14.61 4.96
CA GLU A 31 4.19 -14.79 4.65
C GLU A 31 3.62 -13.70 3.75
N ILE A 32 4.16 -12.47 3.82
CA ILE A 32 3.62 -11.30 3.11
C ILE A 32 3.86 -11.39 1.61
N ALA A 33 5.07 -11.74 1.20
CA ALA A 33 5.47 -11.76 -0.20
C ALA A 33 4.63 -12.73 -1.06
N PRO A 34 4.33 -13.97 -0.62
CA PRO A 34 3.43 -14.86 -1.36
C PRO A 34 2.03 -14.29 -1.57
N GLU A 35 1.47 -13.57 -0.60
CA GLU A 35 0.17 -12.92 -0.74
C GLU A 35 0.20 -11.79 -1.76
N LEU A 36 1.26 -10.99 -1.79
CA LEU A 36 1.45 -9.95 -2.81
C LEU A 36 1.54 -10.55 -4.22
N VAL A 37 2.30 -11.65 -4.38
CA VAL A 37 2.39 -12.39 -5.65
C VAL A 37 1.02 -12.90 -6.08
N ASN A 38 0.25 -13.43 -5.14
CA ASN A 38 -1.09 -13.94 -5.40
C ASN A 38 -2.04 -12.84 -5.88
N LEU A 39 -2.00 -11.67 -5.27
CA LEU A 39 -2.80 -10.51 -5.67
C LEU A 39 -2.44 -10.03 -7.09
N GLU A 40 -1.15 -9.99 -7.45
CA GLU A 40 -0.72 -9.65 -8.81
C GLU A 40 -1.15 -10.70 -9.83
N ARG A 41 -0.94 -11.98 -9.51
CA ARG A 41 -1.28 -13.10 -10.39
C ARG A 41 -2.77 -13.14 -10.73
N ASN A 42 -3.63 -12.78 -9.77
CA ASN A 42 -5.08 -12.74 -9.95
C ASN A 42 -5.58 -11.42 -10.54
N GLY A 43 -4.69 -10.51 -10.93
CA GLY A 43 -5.05 -9.23 -11.55
C GLY A 43 -5.79 -8.26 -10.62
N ILE A 44 -5.62 -8.43 -9.31
CA ILE A 44 -6.27 -7.58 -8.31
C ILE A 44 -5.48 -6.29 -8.11
N ILE A 45 -4.16 -6.39 -8.03
CA ILE A 45 -3.25 -5.25 -7.95
C ILE A 45 -2.08 -5.40 -8.93
N ARG A 46 -1.40 -4.29 -9.18
CA ARG A 46 -0.07 -4.25 -9.79
C ARG A 46 0.87 -3.48 -8.89
N ILE A 47 1.92 -4.11 -8.43
CA ILE A 47 2.93 -3.46 -7.59
C ILE A 47 3.75 -2.49 -8.44
N ILE A 48 3.78 -1.23 -8.01
CA ILE A 48 4.47 -0.14 -8.68
C ILE A 48 5.82 0.12 -8.03
N ASP A 49 5.84 0.17 -6.70
CA ASP A 49 7.04 0.46 -5.93
C ASP A 49 7.03 -0.27 -4.59
N LEU A 50 8.20 -0.67 -4.13
CA LEU A 50 8.38 -1.30 -2.82
C LEU A 50 9.70 -0.80 -2.21
N VAL A 51 9.58 0.00 -1.17
CA VAL A 51 10.69 0.66 -0.50
C VAL A 51 10.75 0.21 0.95
N PHE A 52 11.95 -0.04 1.45
CA PHE A 52 12.22 -0.36 2.85
C PHE A 52 13.06 0.74 3.49
N VAL A 53 12.60 1.21 4.64
CA VAL A 53 13.31 2.15 5.50
C VAL A 53 13.70 1.39 6.77
N ILE A 54 14.98 1.13 6.94
CA ILE A 54 15.49 0.26 8.00
C ILE A 54 16.27 1.12 9.00
N LYS A 55 15.90 1.06 10.27
CA LYS A 55 16.63 1.71 11.35
C LYS A 55 17.21 0.66 12.28
N ASP A 56 18.52 0.69 12.46
CA ASP A 56 19.23 -0.24 13.32
C ASP A 56 19.09 0.13 14.82
N LYS A 57 19.75 -0.63 15.69
CA LYS A 57 19.76 -0.41 17.14
C LYS A 57 20.41 0.91 17.56
N ASP A 58 21.35 1.41 16.76
CA ASP A 58 22.06 2.65 17.01
C ASP A 58 21.33 3.88 16.43
N GLY A 59 20.27 3.66 15.65
CA GLY A 59 19.47 4.70 15.03
C GLY A 59 19.93 5.09 13.62
N VAL A 60 20.84 4.33 13.03
CA VAL A 60 21.27 4.54 11.65
C VAL A 60 20.16 4.10 10.70
N VAL A 61 19.80 4.98 9.78
CA VAL A 61 18.73 4.76 8.79
C VAL A 61 19.32 4.41 7.44
N VAL A 62 18.82 3.34 6.84
CA VAL A 62 19.17 2.91 5.50
C VAL A 62 17.89 2.72 4.69
N ILE A 63 17.89 3.25 3.46
CA ILE A 63 16.78 3.12 2.52
C ILE A 63 17.18 2.11 1.46
N ARG A 64 16.32 1.13 1.19
CA ARG A 64 16.56 0.06 0.20
C ARG A 64 15.31 -0.18 -0.66
N LYS A 65 15.53 -0.42 -1.94
CA LYS A 65 14.55 -1.03 -2.83
C LYS A 65 14.59 -2.56 -2.67
N ALA A 66 13.54 -3.26 -3.09
CA ALA A 66 13.49 -4.72 -2.99
C ALA A 66 14.69 -5.42 -3.62
N LYS A 67 15.18 -4.91 -4.76
CA LYS A 67 16.37 -5.46 -5.47
C LYS A 67 17.68 -5.34 -4.67
N ASP A 68 17.76 -4.39 -3.73
CA ASP A 68 18.98 -4.08 -2.97
C ASP A 68 18.94 -4.67 -1.55
N LEU A 69 17.88 -5.42 -1.23
CA LEU A 69 17.77 -6.10 0.06
C LEU A 69 18.70 -7.31 0.12
N GLY A 70 19.29 -7.51 1.30
CA GLY A 70 20.07 -8.70 1.61
C GLY A 70 19.45 -9.49 2.76
N GLY A 71 20.00 -10.68 3.05
CA GLY A 71 19.59 -11.53 4.15
C GLY A 71 18.12 -11.92 4.11
N GLU A 72 17.48 -12.00 5.28
CA GLU A 72 16.09 -12.40 5.46
C GLU A 72 15.11 -11.53 4.65
N ALA A 73 15.33 -10.22 4.61
CA ALA A 73 14.50 -9.28 3.84
C ALA A 73 14.64 -9.54 2.32
N GLY A 74 15.84 -9.79 1.84
CA GLY A 74 16.10 -10.12 0.43
C GLY A 74 15.47 -11.46 0.03
N ASP A 75 15.53 -12.46 0.89
CA ASP A 75 14.88 -13.75 0.69
C ASP A 75 13.36 -13.62 0.62
N ALA A 76 12.77 -12.77 1.47
CA ALA A 76 11.33 -12.55 1.52
C ALA A 76 10.81 -11.72 0.34
N PHE A 77 11.50 -10.65 -0.07
CA PHE A 77 10.98 -9.64 -0.99
C PHE A 77 11.74 -9.48 -2.30
N GLY A 78 12.81 -10.23 -2.52
CA GLY A 78 13.63 -10.15 -3.74
C GLY A 78 12.87 -10.42 -5.04
N THR A 79 11.75 -11.15 -4.97
CA THR A 79 10.85 -11.40 -6.11
C THR A 79 10.26 -10.10 -6.70
N PHE A 80 10.22 -9.01 -5.92
CA PHE A 80 9.72 -7.70 -6.37
C PHE A 80 10.83 -6.75 -6.86
N SER A 81 11.93 -7.28 -7.32
CA SER A 81 13.09 -6.51 -7.77
C SER A 81 12.81 -5.50 -8.90
N ARG A 82 11.70 -5.68 -9.63
CA ARG A 82 11.26 -4.78 -10.71
C ARG A 82 10.38 -3.62 -10.22
N ALA A 83 9.95 -3.63 -8.96
CA ALA A 83 9.18 -2.54 -8.34
C ALA A 83 10.12 -1.40 -7.93
N THR A 84 10.50 -0.56 -8.89
CA THR A 84 11.57 0.45 -8.74
C THR A 84 11.16 1.87 -9.11
N SER A 85 9.88 2.15 -9.26
CA SER A 85 9.40 3.50 -9.55
C SER A 85 9.59 4.42 -8.34
N ASP A 86 10.11 5.62 -8.56
CA ASP A 86 10.39 6.59 -7.50
C ASP A 86 9.15 7.44 -7.19
N TRP A 87 8.24 6.92 -6.38
CA TRP A 87 7.00 7.60 -5.98
C TRP A 87 7.18 8.59 -4.84
N PHE A 88 8.14 8.31 -3.96
CA PHE A 88 8.42 9.15 -2.80
C PHE A 88 9.70 9.94 -3.02
N SER A 89 9.68 11.21 -2.66
CA SER A 89 10.90 12.03 -2.58
C SER A 89 11.76 11.59 -1.39
N ILE A 90 13.03 11.96 -1.41
CA ILE A 90 13.94 11.72 -0.28
C ILE A 90 13.37 12.38 0.99
N GLY A 91 12.82 13.59 0.89
CA GLY A 91 12.22 14.30 2.02
C GLY A 91 11.00 13.58 2.60
N ASP A 92 10.15 12.97 1.77
CA ASP A 92 9.03 12.16 2.23
C ASP A 92 9.51 10.95 3.04
N ILE A 93 10.54 10.27 2.55
CA ILE A 93 11.11 9.09 3.20
C ILE A 93 11.82 9.48 4.51
N GLU A 94 12.53 10.59 4.53
CA GLU A 94 13.18 11.11 5.75
C GLU A 94 12.16 11.45 6.84
N ALA A 95 11.03 12.04 6.48
CA ALA A 95 9.94 12.32 7.40
C ALA A 95 9.36 11.03 8.01
N ILE A 96 9.15 10.01 7.19
CA ILE A 96 8.71 8.68 7.63
C ILE A 96 9.75 8.04 8.55
N ALA A 97 11.03 8.13 8.19
CA ALA A 97 12.13 7.57 8.98
C ALA A 97 12.29 8.23 10.35
N ALA A 98 11.96 9.52 10.47
CA ALA A 98 12.05 10.24 11.74
C ALA A 98 11.14 9.64 12.82
N GLU A 99 9.97 9.14 12.44
CA GLU A 99 9.01 8.51 13.35
C GLU A 99 9.29 7.02 13.62
N LEU A 100 10.20 6.41 12.86
CA LEU A 100 10.51 4.99 12.98
C LEU A 100 11.29 4.70 14.26
N PRO A 101 10.81 3.80 15.15
CA PRO A 101 11.58 3.38 16.31
C PRO A 101 12.89 2.69 15.93
N LYS A 102 13.90 2.81 16.80
CA LYS A 102 15.15 2.06 16.65
C LYS A 102 14.88 0.56 16.57
N ASN A 103 15.72 -0.15 15.84
CA ASN A 103 15.63 -1.60 15.65
C ASN A 103 14.30 -2.03 15.04
N SER A 104 13.81 -1.25 14.06
CA SER A 104 12.59 -1.57 13.29
C SER A 104 12.70 -1.06 11.87
N SER A 105 11.79 -1.48 11.02
CA SER A 105 11.71 -1.06 9.61
C SER A 105 10.30 -0.70 9.23
N TYR A 106 10.16 0.19 8.25
CA TYR A 106 8.95 0.37 7.47
C TYR A 106 9.11 -0.25 6.09
N GLY A 107 8.07 -0.95 5.63
CA GLY A 107 7.88 -1.28 4.23
C GLY A 107 6.80 -0.38 3.65
N ILE A 108 7.09 0.26 2.54
CA ILE A 108 6.18 1.15 1.81
C ILE A 108 5.87 0.49 0.48
N LEU A 109 4.64 0.04 0.32
CA LEU A 109 4.13 -0.57 -0.89
C LEU A 109 3.26 0.43 -1.64
N VAL A 110 3.56 0.71 -2.90
CA VAL A 110 2.70 1.46 -3.82
C VAL A 110 2.15 0.51 -4.88
N PHE A 111 0.87 0.54 -5.09
CA PHE A 111 0.21 -0.37 -6.02
C PHE A 111 -0.98 0.26 -6.73
N GLU A 112 -1.22 -0.19 -7.94
CA GLU A 112 -2.43 0.11 -8.71
C GLU A 112 -3.49 -0.93 -8.41
N ASN A 113 -4.74 -0.48 -8.25
CA ASN A 113 -5.91 -1.35 -8.12
C ASN A 113 -6.39 -1.76 -9.52
N THR A 114 -5.74 -2.74 -10.12
CA THR A 114 -6.01 -3.17 -11.49
C THR A 114 -7.40 -3.78 -11.67
N TRP A 115 -8.02 -4.28 -10.59
CA TRP A 115 -9.40 -4.76 -10.60
C TRP A 115 -10.40 -3.68 -11.06
N ALA A 116 -10.09 -2.39 -10.86
CA ALA A 116 -10.98 -1.29 -11.23
C ALA A 116 -10.88 -0.88 -12.72
N VAL A 117 -9.85 -1.33 -13.43
CA VAL A 117 -9.62 -0.95 -14.83
C VAL A 117 -10.75 -1.41 -15.75
N PRO A 118 -11.25 -2.66 -15.69
CA PRO A 118 -12.38 -3.07 -16.52
C PRO A 118 -13.65 -2.24 -16.30
N LEU A 119 -13.93 -1.86 -15.05
CA LEU A 119 -15.06 -1.00 -14.72
C LEU A 119 -14.90 0.39 -15.33
N LYS A 120 -13.71 1.00 -15.23
CA LYS A 120 -13.41 2.29 -15.86
C LYS A 120 -13.60 2.23 -17.39
N LYS A 121 -13.13 1.17 -18.05
CA LYS A 121 -13.32 0.96 -19.48
C LYS A 121 -14.80 0.83 -19.84
N ALA A 122 -15.56 0.08 -19.06
CA ALA A 122 -17.00 -0.08 -19.27
C ALA A 122 -17.75 1.25 -19.16
N CYS A 123 -17.40 2.08 -18.18
CA CYS A 123 -17.96 3.43 -18.05
C CYS A 123 -17.65 4.30 -19.27
N LEU A 124 -16.39 4.35 -19.69
CA LEU A 124 -15.97 5.11 -20.88
C LEU A 124 -16.69 4.65 -22.15
N ASN A 125 -16.79 3.35 -22.36
CA ASN A 125 -17.42 2.78 -23.55
C ASN A 125 -18.94 2.99 -23.60
N SER A 126 -19.59 3.13 -22.46
CA SER A 126 -21.05 3.35 -22.35
C SER A 126 -21.44 4.82 -22.20
N GLY A 127 -20.47 5.75 -22.25
CA GLY A 127 -20.73 7.17 -22.08
C GLY A 127 -21.12 7.57 -20.65
N VAL A 128 -20.83 6.70 -19.66
CA VAL A 128 -21.03 6.97 -18.23
C VAL A 128 -19.82 7.67 -17.69
N GLU A 129 -20.05 8.75 -16.94
CA GLU A 129 -19.00 9.54 -16.30
C GLU A 129 -18.77 9.04 -14.86
N MET A 130 -17.53 8.74 -14.53
CA MET A 130 -17.14 8.51 -13.13
C MET A 130 -16.82 9.86 -12.48
N VAL A 131 -17.74 10.33 -11.65
CA VAL A 131 -17.68 11.69 -11.06
C VAL A 131 -16.70 11.74 -9.90
N ASP A 132 -16.66 10.69 -9.07
CA ASP A 132 -15.82 10.67 -7.87
C ASP A 132 -15.45 9.23 -7.46
N GLN A 133 -14.29 9.08 -6.85
CA GLN A 133 -13.83 7.83 -6.27
C GLN A 133 -12.84 8.14 -5.14
N ASP A 134 -13.15 7.67 -3.94
CA ASP A 134 -12.29 7.85 -2.77
C ASP A 134 -12.35 6.63 -1.86
N ARG A 135 -11.44 6.57 -0.91
CA ARG A 135 -11.37 5.51 0.11
C ARG A 135 -12.09 5.97 1.38
N ILE A 136 -13.01 5.16 1.86
CA ILE A 136 -13.69 5.43 3.14
C ILE A 136 -12.73 5.06 4.28
N PRO A 137 -12.42 5.98 5.21
CA PRO A 137 -11.52 5.71 6.33
C PRO A 137 -12.03 4.58 7.24
N PRO A 138 -11.14 3.75 7.80
CA PRO A 138 -11.53 2.62 8.65
C PRO A 138 -12.39 3.01 9.86
N GLU A 139 -12.15 4.17 10.46
CA GLU A 139 -12.95 4.69 11.57
C GLU A 139 -14.38 5.04 11.17
N ALA A 140 -14.61 5.50 9.95
CA ALA A 140 -15.95 5.74 9.41
C ALA A 140 -16.69 4.41 9.21
N ILE A 141 -16.02 3.39 8.72
CA ILE A 141 -16.57 2.03 8.58
C ILE A 141 -16.98 1.47 9.95
N ARG A 142 -16.09 1.54 10.93
CA ARG A 142 -16.39 1.06 12.31
C ARG A 142 -17.59 1.78 12.91
N ARG A 143 -17.74 3.08 12.66
CA ARG A 143 -18.88 3.86 13.12
C ARG A 143 -20.20 3.39 12.49
N LEU A 144 -20.19 3.15 11.19
CA LEU A 144 -21.37 2.62 10.47
C LEU A 144 -21.75 1.22 10.95
N GLU A 145 -20.78 0.35 11.17
CA GLU A 145 -21.01 -1.00 11.72
C GLU A 145 -21.62 -0.95 13.12
N ALA A 146 -21.14 -0.05 13.99
CA ALA A 146 -21.68 0.14 15.33
C ALA A 146 -23.14 0.60 15.29
N ILE A 147 -23.48 1.59 14.44
CA ILE A 147 -24.85 2.06 14.22
C ILE A 147 -25.74 0.92 13.74
N ARG A 148 -25.29 0.14 12.77
CA ARG A 148 -26.04 -1.01 12.23
C ARG A 148 -26.31 -2.08 13.30
N ARG A 149 -25.36 -2.33 14.19
CA ARG A 149 -25.55 -3.27 15.31
C ARG A 149 -26.59 -2.78 16.30
N VAL A 150 -26.64 -1.49 16.58
CA VAL A 150 -27.70 -0.88 17.40
C VAL A 150 -29.07 -1.05 16.74
N GLU A 151 -29.19 -0.73 15.46
CA GLU A 151 -30.44 -0.87 14.69
C GLU A 151 -30.94 -2.33 14.65
N LEU A 152 -30.01 -3.30 14.62
CA LEU A 152 -30.33 -4.72 14.66
C LEU A 152 -30.58 -5.26 16.08
N GLY A 153 -30.47 -4.41 17.12
CA GLY A 153 -30.66 -4.81 18.53
C GLY A 153 -29.56 -5.72 19.09
N LEU A 154 -28.37 -5.74 18.47
CA LEU A 154 -27.25 -6.59 18.90
C LEU A 154 -26.43 -5.99 20.05
N ILE A 155 -26.46 -4.63 20.18
CA ILE A 155 -25.81 -3.86 21.24
C ILE A 155 -26.70 -2.69 21.65
N SER A 156 -26.49 -2.13 22.85
CA SER A 156 -27.22 -0.96 23.29
C SER A 156 -26.64 0.34 22.70
N GLN A 157 -27.44 1.43 22.65
CA GLN A 157 -26.97 2.72 22.15
C GLN A 157 -25.83 3.33 22.99
N GLY A 158 -25.69 2.90 24.25
CA GLY A 158 -24.62 3.36 25.14
C GLY A 158 -23.26 2.71 24.90
N ASP A 159 -23.21 1.66 24.08
CA ASP A 159 -21.99 0.89 23.78
C ASP A 159 -21.31 1.34 22.47
N VAL A 160 -21.80 2.39 21.88
CA VAL A 160 -21.30 2.93 20.59
C VAL A 160 -20.38 4.11 20.81
#